data_c696abae5ed481810b7e6de32b941790
#
_entry.id   c696abae5ed481810b7e6de32b941790
#
_cell.length_a   1.000
_cell.length_b   1.000
_cell.length_c   1.000
_cell.angle_alpha   90.00
_cell.angle_beta   90.00
_cell.angle_gamma   90.00
#
_symmetry.space_group_name_H-M   'P 1'
#
loop_
_entity.id
_entity.type
_entity.pdbx_description
1 polymer ?
#
loop_
_entity_poly.entity_id
_entity_poly.type
_entity_poly.pdbx_seq_one_letter_code
_entity_poly.pdbx_strand_id
1 'polypeptide(L)'
;DMLEVKITGSQKFVGSSNNAVSNVKVMRNGEDITSNYTMGTHVNGVLEVTSAEQPLAIADQYVKVNGSILLSYLEQSVTGNEGNIDFTIKSGTALTYDATNEEYVAGATEGDVVMTVTAAKMDLGGDNTPEWKETSKDFTIHVVNKTDVNISGLSNNETFTYDGNPKMPTGTISVNAGTVNVSDLEVKYQGTGTTSYNSATAPTNAGTYTVTYKVPDTNTNYTGTFSVAFTIVKAQLEKVTLVEDTFEYTGDEIVPQDSNFDLNKMNFSGDIKATNVGNYSITVSLKDKDNYEWKDGTTTDLVLNWSITQATPDY
;
A
#
# COMPACT_ATOMS: atom_id res chain seq x y z
N ASP A 1 -10.79 10.27 -50.74
CA ASP A 1 -11.80 9.88 -49.77
C ASP A 1 -11.13 9.11 -48.64
N MET A 2 -11.57 9.37 -47.43
CA MET A 2 -11.06 8.72 -46.22
C MET A 2 -12.18 7.91 -45.58
N LEU A 3 -11.86 6.71 -45.10
CA LEU A 3 -12.80 5.89 -44.36
C LEU A 3 -12.68 6.20 -42.87
N GLU A 4 -13.75 6.64 -42.24
CA GLU A 4 -13.87 6.78 -40.80
C GLU A 4 -14.63 5.57 -40.24
N VAL A 5 -14.02 4.84 -39.30
CA VAL A 5 -14.59 3.63 -38.74
C VAL A 5 -14.61 3.75 -37.23
N LYS A 6 -15.76 3.58 -36.62
CA LYS A 6 -15.88 3.43 -35.17
C LYS A 6 -15.87 1.94 -34.83
N ILE A 7 -14.94 1.55 -33.98
CA ILE A 7 -14.83 0.19 -33.45
C ILE A 7 -15.29 0.22 -31.99
N THR A 8 -16.13 -0.74 -31.60
CA THR A 8 -16.66 -0.85 -30.24
C THR A 8 -16.49 -2.29 -29.78
N GLY A 9 -15.89 -2.48 -28.62
CA GLY A 9 -15.69 -3.77 -27.99
C GLY A 9 -14.82 -3.59 -26.76
N SER A 10 -14.96 -4.45 -25.78
CA SER A 10 -14.08 -4.53 -24.62
C SER A 10 -14.02 -5.98 -24.14
N GLN A 11 -12.84 -6.40 -23.71
CA GLN A 11 -12.63 -7.69 -23.06
C GLN A 11 -11.70 -7.43 -21.86
N LYS A 12 -12.20 -7.69 -20.66
CA LYS A 12 -11.47 -7.40 -19.41
C LYS A 12 -10.91 -8.68 -18.79
N PHE A 13 -11.71 -9.72 -18.79
CA PHE A 13 -11.37 -11.02 -18.20
C PHE A 13 -11.03 -12.03 -19.29
N VAL A 14 -10.49 -13.18 -18.93
CA VAL A 14 -10.16 -14.26 -19.87
C VAL A 14 -11.40 -14.66 -20.67
N GLY A 15 -11.22 -14.81 -21.96
CA GLY A 15 -12.30 -15.09 -22.89
C GLY A 15 -12.23 -14.26 -24.15
N SER A 16 -13.29 -14.28 -24.92
CA SER A 16 -13.36 -13.54 -26.17
C SER A 16 -14.65 -12.75 -26.30
N SER A 17 -14.56 -11.59 -26.94
CA SER A 17 -15.72 -10.75 -27.27
C SER A 17 -15.57 -10.17 -28.66
N ASN A 18 -16.70 -9.77 -29.25
CA ASN A 18 -16.69 -9.12 -30.54
C ASN A 18 -16.10 -7.70 -30.43
N ASN A 19 -15.17 -7.41 -31.32
CA ASN A 19 -14.72 -6.05 -31.62
C ASN A 19 -15.53 -5.55 -32.81
N ALA A 20 -16.71 -5.01 -32.54
CA ALA A 20 -17.70 -4.70 -33.56
C ALA A 20 -17.34 -3.44 -34.32
N VAL A 21 -17.41 -3.52 -35.64
CA VAL A 21 -17.37 -2.36 -36.52
C VAL A 21 -18.72 -1.68 -36.49
N SER A 22 -18.75 -0.41 -36.08
CA SER A 22 -19.94 0.41 -36.05
C SER A 22 -19.68 1.76 -36.70
N ASN A 23 -20.74 2.35 -37.25
CA ASN A 23 -20.69 3.70 -37.82
C ASN A 23 -19.52 3.94 -38.80
N VAL A 24 -19.54 3.19 -39.90
CA VAL A 24 -18.58 3.39 -40.99
C VAL A 24 -19.02 4.54 -41.87
N LYS A 25 -18.16 5.52 -42.08
CA LYS A 25 -18.39 6.70 -42.89
C LYS A 25 -17.32 6.87 -43.94
N VAL A 26 -17.74 7.38 -45.10
CA VAL A 26 -16.82 7.86 -46.15
C VAL A 26 -16.77 9.40 -46.06
N MET A 27 -15.58 9.93 -45.81
CA MET A 27 -15.36 11.35 -45.61
C MET A 27 -14.54 11.93 -46.76
N ARG A 28 -14.90 13.14 -47.25
CA ARG A 28 -14.12 13.91 -48.20
C ARG A 28 -14.07 15.36 -47.72
N ASN A 29 -12.85 15.90 -47.54
CA ASN A 29 -12.61 17.25 -47.07
C ASN A 29 -13.39 17.62 -45.78
N GLY A 30 -13.60 16.64 -44.88
CA GLY A 30 -14.34 16.84 -43.63
C GLY A 30 -15.86 16.66 -43.72
N GLU A 31 -16.41 16.41 -44.91
CA GLU A 31 -17.84 16.15 -45.13
C GLU A 31 -18.12 14.67 -45.22
N ASP A 32 -19.25 14.24 -44.63
CA ASP A 32 -19.76 12.87 -44.67
C ASP A 32 -20.48 12.64 -46.03
N ILE A 33 -19.86 11.87 -46.91
CA ILE A 33 -20.36 11.53 -48.25
C ILE A 33 -20.77 10.06 -48.35
N THR A 34 -21.01 9.39 -47.22
CA THR A 34 -21.36 7.96 -47.16
C THR A 34 -22.55 7.58 -48.05
N SER A 35 -23.53 8.48 -48.19
CA SER A 35 -24.71 8.26 -49.04
C SER A 35 -24.42 8.05 -50.52
N ASN A 36 -23.21 8.45 -50.99
CA ASN A 36 -22.78 8.25 -52.36
C ASN A 36 -22.14 6.86 -52.61
N TYR A 37 -22.06 6.00 -51.58
CA TYR A 37 -21.39 4.69 -51.64
C TYR A 37 -22.33 3.57 -51.20
N THR A 38 -22.19 2.44 -51.83
CA THR A 38 -22.79 1.21 -51.35
C THR A 38 -21.80 0.53 -50.38
N MET A 39 -22.19 0.49 -49.12
CA MET A 39 -21.36 -0.15 -48.09
C MET A 39 -21.52 -1.66 -48.15
N GLY A 40 -20.41 -2.42 -48.16
CA GLY A 40 -20.39 -3.85 -48.04
C GLY A 40 -20.68 -4.35 -46.61
N THR A 41 -20.76 -5.66 -46.46
CA THR A 41 -20.85 -6.26 -45.10
C THR A 41 -19.58 -6.04 -44.32
N HIS A 42 -19.73 -5.64 -43.09
CA HIS A 42 -18.59 -5.49 -42.16
C HIS A 42 -18.27 -6.83 -41.51
N VAL A 43 -17.00 -7.11 -41.33
CA VAL A 43 -16.54 -8.26 -40.54
C VAL A 43 -16.04 -7.74 -39.21
N ASN A 44 -16.67 -8.21 -38.12
CA ASN A 44 -16.21 -7.87 -36.77
C ASN A 44 -14.88 -8.55 -36.48
N GLY A 45 -14.01 -7.88 -35.74
CA GLY A 45 -12.83 -8.51 -35.14
C GLY A 45 -13.21 -9.27 -33.87
N VAL A 46 -12.24 -9.94 -33.28
CA VAL A 46 -12.33 -10.59 -31.97
C VAL A 46 -11.29 -9.97 -31.06
N LEU A 47 -11.72 -9.65 -29.86
CA LEU A 47 -10.84 -9.31 -28.74
C LEU A 47 -10.70 -10.57 -27.89
N GLU A 48 -9.49 -11.00 -27.63
CA GLU A 48 -9.20 -12.18 -26.82
C GLU A 48 -8.27 -11.79 -25.67
N VAL A 49 -8.62 -12.21 -24.47
CA VAL A 49 -7.76 -12.17 -23.28
C VAL A 49 -7.48 -13.62 -22.88
N THR A 50 -6.24 -13.97 -22.72
CA THR A 50 -5.79 -15.30 -22.32
C THR A 50 -5.20 -15.30 -20.93
N SER A 51 -5.28 -16.44 -20.22
CA SER A 51 -4.65 -16.61 -18.92
C SER A 51 -3.14 -16.38 -18.99
N ALA A 52 -2.61 -15.67 -18.00
CA ALA A 52 -1.18 -15.41 -17.85
C ALA A 52 -0.56 -16.33 -16.78
N GLU A 53 0.75 -16.60 -16.91
CA GLU A 53 1.54 -17.20 -15.84
C GLU A 53 1.82 -16.13 -14.77
N GLN A 54 1.80 -16.52 -13.48
CA GLN A 54 2.22 -15.64 -12.39
C GLN A 54 3.75 -15.49 -12.42
N PRO A 55 4.32 -14.26 -12.32
CA PRO A 55 5.76 -14.04 -12.32
C PRO A 55 6.38 -14.41 -10.96
N LEU A 56 6.10 -15.60 -10.47
CA LEU A 56 6.45 -16.11 -9.15
C LEU A 56 7.97 -16.18 -8.95
N ALA A 57 8.47 -15.54 -7.90
CA ALA A 57 9.87 -15.57 -7.55
C ALA A 57 10.09 -15.68 -6.04
N ILE A 58 11.09 -16.45 -5.65
CA ILE A 58 11.62 -16.59 -4.30
C ILE A 58 13.11 -16.92 -4.41
N ALA A 59 13.93 -16.33 -3.54
CA ALA A 59 15.34 -16.65 -3.44
C ALA A 59 15.58 -17.83 -2.49
N ASP A 60 16.73 -18.50 -2.62
CA ASP A 60 17.16 -19.51 -1.67
C ASP A 60 17.25 -18.94 -0.25
N GLN A 61 16.95 -19.77 0.74
CA GLN A 61 16.87 -19.41 2.15
C GLN A 61 17.92 -20.17 2.96
N TYR A 62 18.21 -19.66 4.16
CA TYR A 62 19.19 -20.27 5.05
C TYR A 62 18.62 -20.36 6.47
N VAL A 63 18.83 -21.50 7.11
CA VAL A 63 18.46 -21.73 8.50
C VAL A 63 19.60 -22.41 9.25
N LYS A 64 19.77 -22.06 10.53
CA LYS A 64 20.75 -22.71 11.38
C LYS A 64 20.29 -24.12 11.75
N VAL A 65 21.24 -25.07 11.90
CA VAL A 65 20.96 -26.37 12.52
C VAL A 65 20.23 -26.18 13.86
N ASN A 66 19.24 -27.00 14.14
CA ASN A 66 18.33 -26.89 15.29
C ASN A 66 17.56 -25.58 15.42
N GLY A 67 17.54 -24.75 14.36
CA GLY A 67 16.73 -23.55 14.26
C GLY A 67 15.44 -23.81 13.49
N SER A 68 14.67 -22.77 13.25
CA SER A 68 13.45 -22.84 12.43
C SER A 68 13.30 -21.65 11.52
N ILE A 69 12.43 -21.79 10.51
CA ILE A 69 11.99 -20.72 9.65
C ILE A 69 10.47 -20.69 9.63
N LEU A 70 9.87 -19.57 10.02
CA LEU A 70 8.42 -19.40 10.07
C LEU A 70 7.83 -19.44 8.65
N LEU A 71 6.66 -20.06 8.51
CA LEU A 71 5.90 -20.07 7.26
C LEU A 71 5.61 -18.64 6.80
N SER A 72 5.17 -17.77 7.70
CA SER A 72 4.90 -16.35 7.40
C SER A 72 6.11 -15.57 6.89
N TYR A 73 7.31 -15.96 7.28
CA TYR A 73 8.55 -15.36 6.73
C TYR A 73 8.80 -15.82 5.30
N LEU A 74 8.57 -17.10 5.00
CA LEU A 74 8.66 -17.63 3.63
C LEU A 74 7.61 -16.97 2.74
N GLU A 75 6.37 -16.83 3.21
CA GLU A 75 5.29 -16.14 2.48
C GLU A 75 5.68 -14.70 2.11
N GLN A 76 6.28 -13.97 3.05
CA GLN A 76 6.77 -12.60 2.80
C GLN A 76 7.97 -12.53 1.85
N SER A 77 8.67 -13.64 1.66
CA SER A 77 9.83 -13.72 0.77
C SER A 77 9.44 -14.02 -0.69
N VAL A 78 8.18 -14.39 -0.91
CA VAL A 78 7.64 -14.63 -2.27
C VAL A 78 7.22 -13.32 -2.90
N THR A 79 7.46 -13.20 -4.19
CA THR A 79 6.99 -12.07 -5.01
C THR A 79 6.34 -12.58 -6.29
N GLY A 80 5.46 -11.75 -6.87
CA GLY A 80 4.83 -12.04 -8.15
C GLY A 80 3.71 -13.08 -8.10
N ASN A 81 3.24 -13.45 -6.89
CA ASN A 81 2.03 -14.24 -6.74
C ASN A 81 0.79 -13.33 -6.79
N GLU A 82 -0.25 -13.80 -7.45
CA GLU A 82 -1.57 -13.17 -7.49
C GLU A 82 -2.58 -13.99 -6.66
N GLY A 83 -2.41 -15.32 -6.66
CA GLY A 83 -3.19 -16.24 -5.83
C GLY A 83 -2.53 -16.56 -4.50
N ASN A 84 -3.26 -17.28 -3.63
CA ASN A 84 -2.73 -17.82 -2.39
C ASN A 84 -1.54 -18.74 -2.67
N ILE A 85 -0.56 -18.71 -1.78
CA ILE A 85 0.65 -19.53 -1.92
C ILE A 85 0.66 -20.67 -0.90
N ASP A 86 1.27 -21.78 -1.28
CA ASP A 86 1.52 -22.96 -0.47
C ASP A 86 2.96 -23.45 -0.66
N PHE A 87 3.53 -24.08 0.37
CA PHE A 87 4.90 -24.56 0.38
C PHE A 87 4.93 -26.07 0.63
N THR A 88 5.71 -26.78 -0.15
CA THR A 88 5.92 -28.22 0.01
C THR A 88 7.40 -28.57 -0.04
N ILE A 89 7.82 -29.55 0.77
CA ILE A 89 9.16 -30.13 0.69
C ILE A 89 9.17 -31.06 -0.54
N LYS A 90 10.00 -30.74 -1.53
CA LYS A 90 10.18 -31.56 -2.74
C LYS A 90 11.22 -32.66 -2.52
N SER A 91 12.34 -32.33 -1.84
CA SER A 91 13.38 -33.30 -1.52
C SER A 91 14.29 -32.76 -0.41
N GLY A 92 15.00 -33.68 0.26
CA GLY A 92 15.85 -33.38 1.41
C GLY A 92 15.14 -33.76 2.74
N THR A 93 15.94 -34.01 3.77
CA THR A 93 15.43 -34.48 5.08
C THR A 93 15.89 -33.62 6.24
N ALA A 94 16.62 -32.54 5.97
CA ALA A 94 17.17 -31.68 7.01
C ALA A 94 16.12 -30.71 7.61
N LEU A 95 14.90 -30.64 7.03
CA LEU A 95 13.78 -29.86 7.55
C LEU A 95 12.53 -30.76 7.77
N THR A 96 11.74 -30.41 8.76
CA THR A 96 10.40 -30.96 9.01
C THR A 96 9.42 -29.81 9.24
N TYR A 97 8.17 -29.96 8.77
CA TYR A 97 7.13 -28.95 9.04
C TYR A 97 6.46 -29.20 10.36
N ASP A 98 6.41 -28.18 11.21
CA ASP A 98 5.61 -28.14 12.46
C ASP A 98 4.33 -27.34 12.22
N ALA A 99 3.23 -28.05 12.07
CA ALA A 99 1.92 -27.43 11.82
C ALA A 99 1.34 -26.70 13.03
N THR A 100 1.86 -26.96 14.26
CA THR A 100 1.39 -26.29 15.48
C THR A 100 1.93 -24.87 15.55
N ASN A 101 3.20 -24.70 15.19
CA ASN A 101 3.88 -23.42 15.23
C ASN A 101 3.98 -22.74 13.84
N GLU A 102 3.47 -23.39 12.79
CA GLU A 102 3.51 -22.93 11.40
C GLU A 102 4.95 -22.59 10.97
N GLU A 103 5.89 -23.51 11.22
CA GLU A 103 7.30 -23.33 10.90
C GLU A 103 7.95 -24.61 10.33
N TYR A 104 9.04 -24.41 9.59
CA TYR A 104 9.93 -25.48 9.16
C TYR A 104 11.11 -25.57 10.14
N VAL A 105 11.24 -26.69 10.84
CA VAL A 105 12.26 -26.94 11.85
C VAL A 105 13.44 -27.69 11.24
N ALA A 106 14.65 -27.16 11.43
CA ALA A 106 15.89 -27.77 10.99
C ALA A 106 16.37 -28.82 11.98
N GLY A 107 16.84 -29.95 11.46
CA GLY A 107 17.53 -30.98 12.22
C GLY A 107 18.92 -30.57 12.71
N ALA A 108 19.61 -31.51 13.38
CA ALA A 108 20.95 -31.30 13.91
C ALA A 108 22.08 -31.40 12.86
N THR A 109 21.75 -31.75 11.64
CA THR A 109 22.73 -31.94 10.54
C THR A 109 22.51 -30.93 9.43
N GLU A 110 23.62 -30.43 8.88
CA GLU A 110 23.61 -29.58 7.70
C GLU A 110 23.07 -30.34 6.48
N GLY A 111 22.46 -29.62 5.56
CA GLY A 111 21.98 -30.18 4.29
C GLY A 111 21.04 -29.24 3.55
N ASP A 112 20.87 -29.52 2.28
CA ASP A 112 20.00 -28.77 1.41
C ASP A 112 18.62 -29.43 1.33
N VAL A 113 17.58 -28.62 1.42
CA VAL A 113 16.19 -29.04 1.24
C VAL A 113 15.59 -28.23 0.09
N VAL A 114 15.20 -28.93 -0.96
CA VAL A 114 14.50 -28.33 -2.09
C VAL A 114 13.03 -28.19 -1.72
N MET A 115 12.52 -26.99 -1.78
CA MET A 115 11.13 -26.63 -1.57
C MET A 115 10.48 -26.25 -2.87
N THR A 116 9.17 -26.43 -2.96
CA THR A 116 8.35 -25.85 -4.02
C THR A 116 7.35 -24.89 -3.41
N VAL A 117 7.32 -23.66 -3.88
CA VAL A 117 6.20 -22.75 -3.65
C VAL A 117 5.24 -22.83 -4.82
N THR A 118 3.95 -22.92 -4.53
CA THR A 118 2.88 -22.95 -5.54
C THR A 118 1.91 -21.80 -5.28
N ALA A 119 1.76 -20.92 -6.26
CA ALA A 119 0.72 -19.90 -6.25
C ALA A 119 -0.52 -20.45 -6.94
N ALA A 120 -1.64 -20.50 -6.24
CA ALA A 120 -2.91 -20.98 -6.76
C ALA A 120 -3.40 -20.13 -7.94
N LYS A 121 -4.16 -20.72 -8.85
CA LYS A 121 -4.86 -19.98 -9.90
C LYS A 121 -5.79 -18.95 -9.32
N MET A 122 -5.97 -17.82 -10.02
CA MET A 122 -6.86 -16.76 -9.61
C MET A 122 -7.83 -16.37 -10.72
N ASP A 123 -9.11 -16.46 -10.44
CA ASP A 123 -10.22 -16.09 -11.32
C ASP A 123 -10.82 -14.76 -10.81
N LEU A 124 -10.55 -13.68 -11.53
CA LEU A 124 -11.05 -12.33 -11.24
C LEU A 124 -12.43 -12.09 -11.85
N GLY A 125 -12.80 -12.87 -12.89
CA GLY A 125 -14.10 -12.79 -13.56
C GLY A 125 -15.20 -13.54 -12.85
N GLY A 126 -14.88 -14.55 -12.03
CA GLY A 126 -15.83 -15.38 -11.30
C GLY A 126 -16.58 -16.37 -12.21
N ASP A 127 -16.03 -16.67 -13.38
CA ASP A 127 -16.65 -17.53 -14.41
C ASP A 127 -15.96 -18.91 -14.55
N ASN A 128 -15.06 -19.25 -13.62
CA ASN A 128 -14.19 -20.41 -13.58
C ASN A 128 -13.11 -20.45 -14.70
N THR A 129 -12.85 -19.31 -15.33
CA THR A 129 -11.77 -19.15 -16.32
C THR A 129 -10.70 -18.23 -15.72
N PRO A 130 -9.64 -18.77 -15.10
CA PRO A 130 -8.70 -17.94 -14.32
C PRO A 130 -7.87 -17.04 -15.23
N GLU A 131 -7.72 -15.78 -14.83
CA GLU A 131 -6.80 -14.80 -15.43
C GLU A 131 -5.35 -15.15 -15.15
N TRP A 132 -5.09 -15.73 -13.97
CA TRP A 132 -3.77 -16.20 -13.58
C TRP A 132 -3.77 -17.71 -13.42
N LYS A 133 -2.84 -18.39 -14.08
CA LYS A 133 -2.66 -19.82 -13.95
C LYS A 133 -2.02 -20.18 -12.62
N GLU A 134 -2.25 -21.41 -12.16
CA GLU A 134 -1.43 -22.01 -11.12
C GLU A 134 0.02 -22.07 -11.59
N THR A 135 0.94 -21.57 -10.77
CA THR A 135 2.37 -21.50 -11.09
C THR A 135 3.18 -21.97 -9.89
N SER A 136 4.19 -22.78 -10.14
CA SER A 136 5.08 -23.30 -9.10
C SER A 136 6.53 -22.93 -9.37
N LYS A 137 7.31 -22.71 -8.29
CA LYS A 137 8.73 -22.39 -8.33
C LYS A 137 9.48 -23.18 -7.28
N ASP A 138 10.59 -23.81 -7.68
CA ASP A 138 11.51 -24.44 -6.75
C ASP A 138 12.53 -23.44 -6.22
N PHE A 139 12.91 -23.60 -4.97
CA PHE A 139 14.00 -22.91 -4.28
C PHE A 139 14.63 -23.83 -3.23
N THR A 140 15.78 -23.48 -2.71
CA THR A 140 16.50 -24.29 -1.73
C THR A 140 16.51 -23.61 -0.35
N ILE A 141 16.26 -24.39 0.70
CA ILE A 141 16.60 -24.00 2.09
C ILE A 141 17.87 -24.74 2.49
N HIS A 142 18.92 -23.96 2.76
CA HIS A 142 20.21 -24.46 3.22
C HIS A 142 20.21 -24.54 4.75
N VAL A 143 20.29 -25.73 5.31
CA VAL A 143 20.49 -25.94 6.76
C VAL A 143 21.98 -25.90 7.03
N VAL A 144 22.45 -24.89 7.78
CA VAL A 144 23.89 -24.58 7.97
C VAL A 144 24.22 -24.40 9.44
N ASN A 145 25.46 -24.69 9.82
CA ASN A 145 25.95 -24.49 11.19
C ASN A 145 26.54 -23.08 11.32
N LYS A 146 25.68 -22.11 11.70
CA LYS A 146 26.08 -20.70 11.85
C LYS A 146 26.34 -20.33 13.32
N THR A 147 27.32 -19.46 13.54
CA THR A 147 27.58 -18.86 14.84
C THR A 147 26.62 -17.71 15.12
N ASP A 148 25.98 -17.74 16.30
CA ASP A 148 25.10 -16.64 16.72
C ASP A 148 25.92 -15.38 17.05
N VAL A 149 25.48 -14.24 16.52
CA VAL A 149 26.02 -12.95 16.90
C VAL A 149 24.97 -12.14 17.65
N ASN A 150 25.42 -11.39 18.66
CA ASN A 150 24.55 -10.51 19.41
C ASN A 150 24.48 -9.13 18.70
N ILE A 151 23.28 -8.72 18.32
CA ILE A 151 22.97 -7.41 17.78
C ILE A 151 22.16 -6.66 18.83
N SER A 152 22.48 -5.40 19.09
CA SER A 152 21.82 -4.61 20.13
C SER A 152 22.01 -3.09 19.87
N GLY A 153 21.39 -2.24 20.69
CA GLY A 153 21.76 -0.84 20.79
C GLY A 153 20.64 0.17 20.50
N LEU A 154 19.47 -0.23 20.02
CA LEU A 154 18.33 0.69 19.85
C LEU A 154 17.38 0.65 21.05
N SER A 155 16.75 1.77 21.30
CA SER A 155 15.66 1.90 22.27
C SER A 155 14.40 1.18 21.77
N ASN A 156 13.69 0.51 22.68
CA ASN A 156 12.47 -0.21 22.36
C ASN A 156 11.24 0.57 22.85
N ASN A 157 10.12 0.44 22.13
CA ASN A 157 8.82 1.06 22.43
C ASN A 157 8.86 2.61 22.47
N GLU A 158 9.72 3.22 21.68
CA GLU A 158 9.71 4.69 21.54
C GLU A 158 8.45 5.15 20.79
N THR A 159 8.03 6.37 21.17
CA THR A 159 6.89 7.03 20.53
C THR A 159 7.36 8.34 19.90
N PHE A 160 7.04 8.51 18.63
CA PHE A 160 7.30 9.72 17.85
C PHE A 160 5.98 10.35 17.45
N THR A 161 5.97 11.66 17.24
CA THR A 161 4.84 12.36 16.61
C THR A 161 5.12 12.51 15.12
N TYR A 162 4.11 12.32 14.30
CA TYR A 162 4.18 12.58 12.86
C TYR A 162 4.58 14.03 12.57
N ASP A 163 5.59 14.20 11.74
CA ASP A 163 6.10 15.52 11.28
C ASP A 163 6.45 15.54 9.80
N GLY A 164 6.08 14.48 9.06
CA GLY A 164 6.40 14.31 7.65
C GLY A 164 7.79 13.76 7.37
N ASN A 165 8.61 13.49 8.40
CA ASN A 165 9.94 12.92 8.25
C ASN A 165 9.98 11.45 8.69
N PRO A 166 10.86 10.63 8.08
CA PRO A 166 11.06 9.25 8.51
C PRO A 166 11.46 9.14 9.99
N LYS A 167 10.93 8.14 10.68
CA LYS A 167 11.22 7.87 12.10
C LYS A 167 11.88 6.52 12.27
N MET A 168 12.87 6.49 13.15
CA MET A 168 13.52 5.25 13.59
C MET A 168 13.86 5.36 15.08
N PRO A 169 13.89 4.24 15.81
CA PRO A 169 14.29 4.22 17.21
C PRO A 169 15.70 4.80 17.42
N THR A 170 15.87 5.49 18.54
CA THR A 170 17.16 6.10 18.91
C THR A 170 18.14 5.05 19.40
N GLY A 171 19.44 5.38 19.31
CA GLY A 171 20.53 4.52 19.74
C GLY A 171 21.54 4.26 18.64
N THR A 172 22.49 3.38 18.93
CA THR A 172 23.54 3.00 17.98
C THR A 172 23.61 1.48 17.91
N ILE A 173 23.35 0.91 16.75
CA ILE A 173 23.46 -0.53 16.53
C ILE A 173 24.92 -0.96 16.75
N SER A 174 25.08 -2.04 17.50
CA SER A 174 26.34 -2.74 17.69
C SER A 174 26.18 -4.23 17.42
N VAL A 175 27.23 -4.83 16.87
CA VAL A 175 27.33 -6.28 16.64
C VAL A 175 28.52 -6.79 17.44
N ASN A 176 28.26 -7.76 18.32
CA ASN A 176 29.32 -8.35 19.13
C ASN A 176 29.68 -9.74 18.56
N ALA A 177 30.36 -9.77 17.44
CA ALA A 177 31.11 -10.95 16.98
C ALA A 177 31.86 -10.74 15.66
N GLY A 178 33.09 -11.14 15.66
CA GLY A 178 33.89 -11.55 14.52
C GLY A 178 33.94 -10.55 13.36
N THR A 179 33.64 -11.03 12.18
CA THR A 179 33.77 -10.29 10.92
C THR A 179 32.45 -9.66 10.41
N VAL A 180 31.35 -9.70 11.19
CA VAL A 180 30.08 -9.08 10.81
C VAL A 180 30.08 -7.62 11.24
N ASN A 181 29.95 -6.71 10.29
CA ASN A 181 29.83 -5.28 10.56
C ASN A 181 28.38 -4.85 10.55
N VAL A 182 28.08 -3.71 11.16
CA VAL A 182 26.72 -3.11 11.14
C VAL A 182 26.24 -2.85 9.71
N SER A 183 27.16 -2.47 8.81
CA SER A 183 26.86 -2.25 7.39
C SER A 183 26.45 -3.51 6.62
N ASP A 184 26.75 -4.69 7.19
CA ASP A 184 26.44 -5.97 6.55
C ASP A 184 25.05 -6.48 6.93
N LEU A 185 24.37 -5.81 7.88
CA LEU A 185 23.04 -6.20 8.36
C LEU A 185 21.97 -5.80 7.37
N GLU A 186 21.02 -6.69 7.17
CA GLU A 186 19.72 -6.36 6.56
C GLU A 186 18.87 -5.58 7.54
N VAL A 187 18.28 -4.49 7.07
CA VAL A 187 17.36 -3.66 7.86
C VAL A 187 15.97 -3.73 7.25
N LYS A 188 14.99 -4.06 8.07
CA LYS A 188 13.60 -4.17 7.65
C LYS A 188 12.67 -3.49 8.64
N TYR A 189 11.84 -2.59 8.13
CA TYR A 189 10.74 -1.98 8.86
C TYR A 189 9.43 -2.65 8.46
N GLN A 190 8.67 -3.09 9.45
CA GLN A 190 7.36 -3.71 9.24
C GLN A 190 6.30 -2.99 10.06
N GLY A 191 5.12 -2.79 9.47
CA GLY A 191 3.94 -2.37 10.21
C GLY A 191 3.41 -3.51 11.07
N THR A 192 2.81 -3.17 12.21
CA THR A 192 2.17 -4.11 13.12
C THR A 192 0.71 -3.75 13.37
N GLY A 193 -0.10 -4.70 13.83
CA GLY A 193 -1.54 -4.49 14.03
C GLY A 193 -2.24 -4.17 12.72
N THR A 194 -2.86 -2.99 12.64
CA THR A 194 -3.55 -2.50 11.43
C THR A 194 -2.65 -1.72 10.47
N THR A 195 -1.37 -1.52 10.82
CA THR A 195 -0.43 -0.74 10.00
C THR A 195 0.14 -1.63 8.89
N SER A 196 -0.10 -1.26 7.64
CA SER A 196 0.48 -1.93 6.48
C SER A 196 1.77 -1.22 6.06
N TYR A 197 2.91 -1.84 6.31
CA TYR A 197 4.23 -1.34 5.91
C TYR A 197 5.25 -2.48 5.83
N ASN A 198 6.08 -2.50 4.80
CA ASN A 198 7.14 -3.48 4.62
C ASN A 198 8.23 -2.89 3.72
N SER A 199 9.33 -2.39 4.30
CA SER A 199 10.38 -1.68 3.56
C SER A 199 11.71 -1.70 4.31
N ALA A 200 12.81 -1.53 3.59
CA ALA A 200 14.12 -1.21 4.18
C ALA A 200 14.26 0.28 4.56
N THR A 201 13.33 1.12 4.13
CA THR A 201 13.31 2.56 4.46
C THR A 201 12.49 2.78 5.73
N ALA A 202 12.93 3.69 6.59
CA ALA A 202 12.19 4.05 7.79
C ALA A 202 10.81 4.66 7.46
N PRO A 203 9.74 4.31 8.21
CA PRO A 203 8.40 4.80 7.97
C PRO A 203 8.24 6.27 8.35
N THR A 204 7.34 6.95 7.64
CA THR A 204 6.98 8.35 7.89
C THR A 204 5.59 8.47 8.53
N ASN A 205 4.63 7.65 8.08
CA ASN A 205 3.23 7.78 8.47
C ASN A 205 2.97 7.31 9.92
N ALA A 206 1.90 7.82 10.52
CA ALA A 206 1.43 7.35 11.82
C ALA A 206 1.05 5.87 11.76
N GLY A 207 1.43 5.12 12.79
CA GLY A 207 1.25 3.68 12.87
C GLY A 207 2.14 3.04 13.91
N THR A 208 2.04 1.71 14.01
CA THR A 208 2.89 0.90 14.89
C THR A 208 3.83 0.07 14.04
N TYR A 209 5.09 0.00 14.45
CA TYR A 209 6.16 -0.56 13.63
C TYR A 209 7.13 -1.39 14.44
N THR A 210 7.79 -2.30 13.76
CA THR A 210 8.99 -2.98 14.23
C THR A 210 10.10 -2.74 13.24
N VAL A 211 11.30 -2.40 13.70
CA VAL A 211 12.52 -2.46 12.90
C VAL A 211 13.32 -3.69 13.31
N THR A 212 13.75 -4.45 12.31
CA THR A 212 14.57 -5.64 12.47
C THR A 212 15.91 -5.45 11.78
N TYR A 213 16.98 -5.74 12.52
CA TYR A 213 18.34 -5.87 12.01
C TYR A 213 18.72 -7.35 12.03
N LYS A 214 19.14 -7.87 10.89
CA LYS A 214 19.42 -9.29 10.73
C LYS A 214 20.73 -9.50 10.00
N VAL A 215 21.52 -10.48 10.43
CA VAL A 215 22.61 -11.00 9.59
C VAL A 215 21.98 -11.64 8.35
N PRO A 216 22.38 -11.28 7.12
CA PRO A 216 21.83 -11.87 5.90
C PRO A 216 21.85 -13.40 5.92
N ASP A 217 20.78 -14.02 5.44
CA ASP A 217 20.70 -15.49 5.35
C ASP A 217 21.78 -16.08 4.44
N THR A 218 22.28 -15.28 3.50
CA THR A 218 23.44 -15.62 2.64
C THR A 218 24.77 -15.69 3.39
N ASN A 219 24.86 -15.18 4.63
CA ASN A 219 26.06 -15.35 5.44
C ASN A 219 26.15 -16.79 5.92
N THR A 220 27.17 -17.51 5.48
CA THR A 220 27.35 -18.95 5.76
C THR A 220 27.90 -19.24 7.15
N ASN A 221 28.50 -18.25 7.84
CA ASN A 221 29.21 -18.45 9.09
C ASN A 221 28.49 -17.91 10.31
N TYR A 222 27.61 -16.92 10.13
CA TYR A 222 26.99 -16.18 11.21
C TYR A 222 25.49 -16.05 11.01
N THR A 223 24.77 -15.99 12.13
CA THR A 223 23.34 -15.66 12.19
C THR A 223 23.08 -14.76 13.40
N GLY A 224 22.04 -13.96 13.33
CA GLY A 224 21.65 -13.09 14.43
C GLY A 224 20.55 -12.14 14.00
N THR A 225 19.64 -11.84 14.90
CA THR A 225 18.52 -10.94 14.66
C THR A 225 18.28 -10.10 15.91
N PHE A 226 17.94 -8.82 15.69
CA PHE A 226 17.58 -7.88 16.74
C PHE A 226 16.40 -7.05 16.24
N SER A 227 15.34 -6.98 17.04
CA SER A 227 14.13 -6.25 16.69
C SER A 227 13.68 -5.36 17.83
N VAL A 228 13.21 -4.16 17.51
CA VAL A 228 12.57 -3.24 18.45
C VAL A 228 11.30 -2.67 17.85
N ALA A 229 10.29 -2.49 18.72
CA ALA A 229 9.03 -1.86 18.36
C ALA A 229 9.11 -0.33 18.57
N PHE A 230 8.32 0.42 17.80
CA PHE A 230 8.11 1.86 18.00
C PHE A 230 6.77 2.28 17.40
N THR A 231 6.32 3.48 17.77
CA THR A 231 5.04 4.02 17.33
C THR A 231 5.25 5.43 16.78
N ILE A 232 4.57 5.75 15.70
CA ILE A 232 4.41 7.12 15.22
C ILE A 232 2.95 7.48 15.47
N VAL A 233 2.70 8.40 16.39
CA VAL A 233 1.35 8.90 16.68
C VAL A 233 0.99 10.02 15.72
N LYS A 234 -0.30 10.23 15.48
CA LYS A 234 -0.79 11.35 14.67
C LYS A 234 -0.37 12.67 15.26
N ALA A 235 -0.09 13.65 14.41
CA ALA A 235 0.12 15.01 14.83
C ALA A 235 -1.22 15.67 15.18
N GLN A 236 -1.27 16.29 16.36
CA GLN A 236 -2.47 16.96 16.84
C GLN A 236 -2.55 18.39 16.33
N LEU A 237 -3.71 18.77 15.83
CA LEU A 237 -4.01 20.11 15.36
C LEU A 237 -5.09 20.75 16.24
N GLU A 238 -4.91 22.03 16.55
CA GLU A 238 -5.97 22.80 17.19
C GLU A 238 -7.18 22.89 16.25
N LYS A 239 -8.38 22.81 16.83
CA LYS A 239 -9.60 23.02 16.06
C LYS A 239 -9.68 24.43 15.53
N VAL A 240 -10.13 24.57 14.32
CA VAL A 240 -10.42 25.88 13.72
C VAL A 240 -11.67 26.45 14.40
N THR A 241 -11.63 27.74 14.70
CA THR A 241 -12.77 28.51 15.19
C THR A 241 -12.90 29.79 14.38
N LEU A 242 -14.08 30.36 14.31
CA LEU A 242 -14.27 31.70 13.78
C LEU A 242 -13.90 32.74 14.87
N VAL A 243 -13.26 33.84 14.46
CA VAL A 243 -12.95 34.97 15.35
C VAL A 243 -14.24 35.66 15.72
N GLU A 244 -15.17 35.79 14.77
CA GLU A 244 -16.52 36.34 14.92
C GLU A 244 -17.46 35.44 14.08
N ASP A 245 -18.64 35.16 14.59
CA ASP A 245 -19.61 34.28 13.97
C ASP A 245 -20.96 34.96 13.63
N THR A 246 -21.10 36.23 14.02
CA THR A 246 -22.30 37.01 13.80
C THR A 246 -21.94 38.41 13.28
N PHE A 247 -22.43 38.75 12.11
CA PHE A 247 -22.13 40.01 11.42
C PHE A 247 -23.44 40.76 11.14
N GLU A 248 -23.37 42.08 11.11
CA GLU A 248 -24.49 42.91 10.65
C GLU A 248 -24.40 43.11 9.14
N TYR A 249 -25.53 43.14 8.46
CA TYR A 249 -25.60 43.33 7.01
C TYR A 249 -25.05 44.71 6.62
N THR A 250 -24.06 44.71 5.70
CA THR A 250 -23.39 45.92 5.21
C THR A 250 -23.67 46.20 3.76
N GLY A 251 -24.25 45.26 3.00
CA GLY A 251 -24.37 45.30 1.55
C GLY A 251 -23.17 44.75 0.81
N ASP A 252 -22.04 44.55 1.50
CA ASP A 252 -20.80 44.00 0.95
C ASP A 252 -20.67 42.51 1.28
N GLU A 253 -19.78 41.81 0.54
CA GLU A 253 -19.45 40.42 0.80
C GLU A 253 -18.66 40.29 2.11
N ILE A 254 -19.17 39.47 3.02
CA ILE A 254 -18.54 39.14 4.32
C ILE A 254 -17.83 37.82 4.20
N VAL A 255 -16.58 37.77 4.67
CA VAL A 255 -15.74 36.57 4.78
C VAL A 255 -15.34 36.46 6.25
N PRO A 256 -15.90 35.49 7.01
CA PRO A 256 -15.50 35.29 8.40
C PRO A 256 -14.01 34.99 8.53
N GLN A 257 -13.37 35.64 9.53
CA GLN A 257 -11.99 35.33 9.86
C GLN A 257 -11.91 34.11 10.75
N ASP A 258 -10.96 33.22 10.46
CA ASP A 258 -10.70 32.03 11.25
C ASP A 258 -9.41 32.14 12.05
N SER A 259 -9.27 31.24 13.03
CA SER A 259 -8.04 30.99 13.78
C SER A 259 -7.59 29.55 13.57
N ASN A 260 -6.30 29.31 13.61
CA ASN A 260 -5.68 27.97 13.53
C ASN A 260 -5.84 27.23 12.20
N PHE A 261 -6.36 27.86 11.15
CA PHE A 261 -6.47 27.21 9.84
C PHE A 261 -5.10 27.12 9.14
N ASP A 262 -4.74 25.93 8.73
CA ASP A 262 -3.53 25.67 7.97
C ASP A 262 -3.91 25.05 6.60
N LEU A 263 -3.77 25.83 5.54
CA LEU A 263 -4.09 25.42 4.16
C LEU A 263 -3.31 24.16 3.72
N ASN A 264 -2.15 23.88 4.28
CA ASN A 264 -1.38 22.69 3.94
C ASN A 264 -1.97 21.41 4.56
N LYS A 265 -2.73 21.54 5.66
CA LYS A 265 -3.26 20.42 6.44
C LYS A 265 -4.77 20.28 6.40
N MET A 266 -5.49 21.35 6.00
CA MET A 266 -6.95 21.43 6.08
C MET A 266 -7.57 21.92 4.77
N ASN A 267 -8.86 21.66 4.60
CA ASN A 267 -9.71 22.21 3.54
C ASN A 267 -10.91 22.93 4.14
N PHE A 268 -11.33 24.02 3.50
CA PHE A 268 -12.63 24.64 3.69
C PHE A 268 -13.61 24.19 2.60
N SER A 269 -14.88 24.07 2.97
CA SER A 269 -16.00 23.91 2.06
C SER A 269 -17.27 24.51 2.67
N GLY A 270 -18.33 24.67 1.87
CA GLY A 270 -19.56 25.30 2.28
C GLY A 270 -19.55 26.81 2.06
N ASP A 271 -20.25 27.53 2.92
CA ASP A 271 -20.51 28.96 2.78
C ASP A 271 -19.35 29.78 3.40
N ILE A 272 -18.20 29.80 2.74
CA ILE A 272 -17.01 30.53 3.21
C ILE A 272 -17.13 32.05 3.10
N LYS A 273 -18.18 32.55 2.43
CA LYS A 273 -18.50 33.96 2.26
C LYS A 273 -19.97 34.13 1.90
N ALA A 274 -20.56 35.27 2.23
CA ALA A 274 -21.94 35.61 1.89
C ALA A 274 -22.16 37.14 1.91
N THR A 275 -23.24 37.61 1.26
CA THR A 275 -23.64 39.01 1.27
C THR A 275 -24.98 39.22 1.97
N ASN A 276 -25.92 38.25 1.86
CA ASN A 276 -27.29 38.45 2.30
C ASN A 276 -27.48 38.03 3.77
N VAL A 277 -28.52 38.56 4.41
CA VAL A 277 -28.98 38.11 5.74
C VAL A 277 -29.30 36.61 5.68
N GLY A 278 -28.78 35.84 6.63
CA GLY A 278 -28.97 34.39 6.66
C GLY A 278 -28.05 33.67 7.66
N ASN A 279 -28.28 32.37 7.77
CA ASN A 279 -27.42 31.46 8.51
C ASN A 279 -26.58 30.63 7.53
N TYR A 280 -25.32 30.50 7.82
CA TYR A 280 -24.32 29.91 6.94
C TYR A 280 -23.47 28.89 7.71
N SER A 281 -22.80 28.02 7.00
CA SER A 281 -21.91 27.04 7.61
C SER A 281 -20.66 26.79 6.77
N ILE A 282 -19.52 26.73 7.45
CA ILE A 282 -18.23 26.35 6.90
C ILE A 282 -17.89 24.96 7.43
N THR A 283 -17.53 24.03 6.56
CA THR A 283 -17.00 22.74 6.96
C THR A 283 -15.49 22.73 6.80
N VAL A 284 -14.79 22.38 7.87
CA VAL A 284 -13.33 22.21 7.88
C VAL A 284 -13.00 20.74 8.01
N SER A 285 -12.24 20.21 7.06
CA SER A 285 -11.79 18.82 7.04
C SER A 285 -10.27 18.71 7.05
N LEU A 286 -9.75 17.69 7.72
CA LEU A 286 -8.33 17.33 7.61
C LEU A 286 -8.04 16.72 6.24
N LYS A 287 -6.95 17.16 5.59
CA LYS A 287 -6.51 16.62 4.30
C LYS A 287 -5.97 15.19 4.42
N ASP A 288 -5.36 14.89 5.54
CA ASP A 288 -4.72 13.60 5.83
C ASP A 288 -5.13 13.12 7.22
N LYS A 289 -6.25 12.40 7.27
CA LYS A 289 -6.82 11.84 8.50
C LYS A 289 -6.02 10.65 9.04
N ASP A 290 -5.10 10.11 8.27
CA ASP A 290 -4.24 9.03 8.70
C ASP A 290 -3.08 9.53 9.56
N ASN A 291 -2.59 10.75 9.29
CA ASN A 291 -1.43 11.33 9.95
C ASN A 291 -1.76 12.53 10.87
N TYR A 292 -2.94 13.11 10.73
CA TYR A 292 -3.40 14.21 11.58
C TYR A 292 -4.70 13.88 12.31
N GLU A 293 -4.87 14.44 13.48
CA GLU A 293 -6.10 14.44 14.25
C GLU A 293 -6.28 15.80 14.95
N TRP A 294 -7.51 16.11 15.35
CA TRP A 294 -7.74 17.24 16.22
C TRP A 294 -7.17 16.96 17.62
N LYS A 295 -6.89 18.00 18.38
CA LYS A 295 -6.30 17.89 19.73
C LYS A 295 -7.13 17.04 20.70
N ASP A 296 -8.40 16.83 20.43
CA ASP A 296 -9.27 15.92 21.19
C ASP A 296 -9.22 14.45 20.71
N GLY A 297 -8.32 14.12 19.80
CA GLY A 297 -8.13 12.77 19.25
C GLY A 297 -9.14 12.38 18.17
N THR A 298 -10.03 13.28 17.73
CA THR A 298 -10.98 13.00 16.65
C THR A 298 -10.45 13.42 15.28
N THR A 299 -11.03 12.82 14.20
CA THR A 299 -10.73 13.19 12.81
C THR A 299 -12.00 13.60 12.03
N THR A 300 -13.10 13.82 12.76
CA THR A 300 -14.38 14.26 12.17
C THR A 300 -14.27 15.69 11.67
N ASP A 301 -14.99 15.98 10.59
CA ASP A 301 -15.03 17.33 10.04
C ASP A 301 -15.72 18.28 11.05
N LEU A 302 -15.21 19.51 11.12
CA LEU A 302 -15.77 20.55 11.96
C LEU A 302 -16.81 21.33 11.15
N VAL A 303 -17.94 21.67 11.78
CA VAL A 303 -18.92 22.58 11.22
C VAL A 303 -18.91 23.87 12.03
N LEU A 304 -18.56 24.96 11.37
CA LEU A 304 -18.50 26.31 11.92
C LEU A 304 -19.69 27.08 11.40
N ASN A 305 -20.65 27.36 12.28
CA ASN A 305 -21.84 28.15 11.92
C ASN A 305 -21.58 29.64 12.07
N TRP A 306 -22.11 30.43 11.16
CA TRP A 306 -22.04 31.89 11.22
C TRP A 306 -23.29 32.51 10.60
N SER A 307 -23.50 33.79 10.81
CA SER A 307 -24.73 34.48 10.37
C SER A 307 -24.51 35.92 9.99
N ILE A 308 -25.35 36.41 9.10
CA ILE A 308 -25.53 37.83 8.81
C ILE A 308 -26.91 38.25 9.33
N THR A 309 -26.97 39.18 10.26
CA THR A 309 -28.19 39.71 10.83
C THR A 309 -28.66 40.96 10.07
N GLN A 310 -29.91 41.36 10.27
CA GLN A 310 -30.45 42.59 9.69
C GLN A 310 -29.76 43.81 10.26
N ALA A 311 -29.38 44.75 9.41
CA ALA A 311 -28.93 46.06 9.83
C ALA A 311 -30.12 46.94 10.28
N THR A 312 -29.90 47.79 11.30
CA THR A 312 -30.85 48.80 11.68
C THR A 312 -30.64 50.05 10.81
N PRO A 313 -31.61 50.48 10.03
CA PRO A 313 -31.41 51.68 9.21
C PRO A 313 -31.22 52.93 10.10
N ASP A 314 -30.21 53.72 9.77
CA ASP A 314 -30.05 55.07 10.34
C ASP A 314 -31.11 55.98 9.72
N TYR A 315 -31.98 56.57 10.55
CA TYR A 315 -32.99 57.51 10.12
C TYR A 315 -32.54 58.95 10.36
#